data_0191785bf839285d6862881530c7102c
#
_entry.id   0191785bf839285d6862881530c7102c
#
_cell.length_a   1.000
_cell.length_b   1.000
_cell.length_c   1.000
_cell.angle_alpha   90.00
_cell.angle_beta   90.00
_cell.angle_gamma   90.00
#
_symmetry.space_group_name_H-M   'P 1'
#
loop_
_entity.id
_entity.type
_entity.pdbx_description
1 polymer ?
#
loop_
_entity_poly.entity_id
_entity_poly.type
_entity_poly.pdbx_seq_one_letter_code
_entity_poly.pdbx_strand_id
1 'polypeptide(L)'
;VKKTALAQAQADLNRRIPLGAANLIGREELQHARDTVASAQAELDVAIQQYNANQAIVLGTKLEQQPAVLQAATEVRNAWLALQRTQIVSPISGYVSRRSVQPGAQIGTTTPLMAVVPATNLWIDANFKETQLAHMRIGQPATVISDIYGDDVKYTGKVVGLDMGTGSAFSLLPAQNATGNWIKVVQRLPVRIELDEKQLAEHPLRIGLSTLVEVNTTDRDGEMLASQVRSSPVYESNAREIALEPVNKLIDEIIQANAG
;
A
#
# COMPACT_ATOMS: atom_id res chain seq x y z
N VAL A 1 0.23 -37.20 -39.17
CA VAL A 1 -0.62 -38.32 -38.77
C VAL A 1 -2.07 -38.11 -39.27
N LYS A 2 -2.78 -37.04 -38.90
CA LYS A 2 -4.21 -36.84 -39.30
C LYS A 2 -4.39 -36.66 -40.82
N LYS A 3 -3.50 -35.97 -41.53
CA LYS A 3 -3.48 -35.89 -43.00
C LYS A 3 -3.34 -37.26 -43.66
N THR A 4 -2.52 -38.15 -43.11
CA THR A 4 -2.30 -39.49 -43.63
C THR A 4 -3.55 -40.36 -43.43
N ALA A 5 -4.21 -40.25 -42.25
CA ALA A 5 -5.45 -40.96 -41.96
C ALA A 5 -6.57 -40.57 -42.95
N LEU A 6 -6.74 -39.27 -43.22
CA LEU A 6 -7.71 -38.81 -44.23
C LEU A 6 -7.38 -39.35 -45.62
N ALA A 7 -6.11 -39.30 -46.05
CA ALA A 7 -5.70 -39.81 -47.35
C ALA A 7 -5.98 -41.32 -47.50
N GLN A 8 -5.77 -42.10 -46.43
CA GLN A 8 -6.10 -43.52 -46.41
C GLN A 8 -7.62 -43.78 -46.53
N ALA A 9 -8.42 -43.05 -45.70
CA ALA A 9 -9.88 -43.16 -45.75
C ALA A 9 -10.43 -42.80 -47.15
N GLN A 10 -9.87 -41.75 -47.75
CA GLN A 10 -10.24 -41.30 -49.08
C GLN A 10 -9.86 -42.30 -50.18
N ALA A 11 -8.66 -42.89 -50.08
CA ALA A 11 -8.22 -43.96 -51.00
C ALA A 11 -9.11 -45.23 -50.89
N ASP A 12 -9.57 -45.56 -49.66
CA ASP A 12 -10.44 -46.70 -49.44
C ASP A 12 -11.87 -46.42 -50.01
N LEU A 13 -12.43 -45.25 -49.77
CA LEU A 13 -13.70 -44.83 -50.38
C LEU A 13 -13.63 -44.87 -51.90
N ASN A 14 -12.55 -44.32 -52.51
CA ASN A 14 -12.39 -44.29 -53.97
C ASN A 14 -12.34 -45.70 -54.57
N ARG A 15 -11.79 -46.71 -53.86
CA ARG A 15 -11.80 -48.10 -54.27
C ARG A 15 -13.21 -48.73 -54.15
N ARG A 16 -13.98 -48.34 -53.18
CA ARG A 16 -15.34 -48.89 -52.91
C ARG A 16 -16.43 -48.28 -53.81
N ILE A 17 -16.29 -47.04 -54.27
CA ILE A 17 -17.28 -46.38 -55.15
C ILE A 17 -17.58 -47.21 -56.39
N PRO A 18 -16.64 -47.69 -57.22
CA PRO A 18 -16.92 -48.49 -58.40
C PRO A 18 -17.51 -49.84 -58.06
N LEU A 19 -17.13 -50.45 -56.93
CA LEU A 19 -17.70 -51.73 -56.46
C LEU A 19 -19.17 -51.58 -56.03
N GLY A 20 -19.50 -50.47 -55.38
CA GLY A 20 -20.89 -50.13 -55.08
C GLY A 20 -21.76 -49.88 -56.33
N ALA A 21 -21.22 -49.19 -57.36
CA ALA A 21 -21.88 -48.95 -58.63
C ALA A 21 -22.14 -50.26 -59.38
N ALA A 22 -21.30 -51.25 -59.23
CA ALA A 22 -21.45 -52.59 -59.77
C ALA A 22 -22.32 -53.53 -58.93
N ASN A 23 -22.94 -53.06 -57.81
CA ASN A 23 -23.68 -53.83 -56.81
C ASN A 23 -22.86 -55.00 -56.18
N LEU A 24 -21.55 -54.89 -56.15
CA LEU A 24 -20.64 -55.88 -55.54
C LEU A 24 -20.46 -55.70 -54.05
N ILE A 25 -20.84 -54.52 -53.50
CA ILE A 25 -20.85 -54.23 -52.06
C ILE A 25 -22.14 -53.63 -51.62
N GLY A 26 -22.49 -53.77 -50.34
CA GLY A 26 -23.74 -53.24 -49.79
C GLY A 26 -23.76 -51.70 -49.72
N ARG A 27 -24.93 -51.08 -49.76
CA ARG A 27 -25.07 -49.60 -49.60
C ARG A 27 -24.59 -49.12 -48.24
N GLU A 28 -24.77 -49.94 -47.21
CA GLU A 28 -24.30 -49.65 -45.83
C GLU A 28 -22.76 -49.57 -45.79
N GLU A 29 -22.08 -50.50 -46.45
CA GLU A 29 -20.60 -50.52 -46.49
C GLU A 29 -20.03 -49.30 -47.20
N LEU A 30 -20.68 -48.84 -48.27
CA LEU A 30 -20.28 -47.60 -48.95
C LEU A 30 -20.56 -46.36 -48.07
N GLN A 31 -21.66 -46.37 -47.31
CA GLN A 31 -21.99 -45.28 -46.39
C GLN A 31 -20.96 -45.23 -45.26
N HIS A 32 -20.58 -46.35 -44.66
CA HIS A 32 -19.53 -46.41 -43.65
C HIS A 32 -18.18 -45.85 -44.14
N ALA A 33 -17.81 -46.12 -45.39
CA ALA A 33 -16.61 -45.56 -45.96
C ALA A 33 -16.69 -44.03 -46.12
N ARG A 34 -17.86 -43.49 -46.48
CA ARG A 34 -18.11 -42.03 -46.51
C ARG A 34 -18.03 -41.40 -45.13
N ASP A 35 -18.65 -42.04 -44.15
CA ASP A 35 -18.65 -41.56 -42.76
C ASP A 35 -17.24 -41.58 -42.17
N THR A 36 -16.43 -42.58 -42.55
CA THR A 36 -15.02 -42.66 -42.14
C THR A 36 -14.19 -41.48 -42.72
N VAL A 37 -14.43 -41.10 -43.97
CA VAL A 37 -13.79 -39.92 -44.58
C VAL A 37 -14.25 -38.65 -43.88
N ALA A 38 -15.55 -38.50 -43.62
CA ALA A 38 -16.09 -37.33 -42.93
C ALA A 38 -15.51 -37.18 -41.52
N SER A 39 -15.40 -38.27 -40.77
CA SER A 39 -14.78 -38.31 -39.47
C SER A 39 -13.28 -37.92 -39.53
N ALA A 40 -12.52 -38.51 -40.45
CA ALA A 40 -11.10 -38.22 -40.62
C ALA A 40 -10.86 -36.75 -41.04
N GLN A 41 -11.78 -36.17 -41.86
CA GLN A 41 -11.71 -34.75 -42.19
C GLN A 41 -11.96 -33.87 -40.97
N ALA A 42 -12.99 -34.14 -40.20
CA ALA A 42 -13.30 -33.38 -38.97
C ALA A 42 -12.14 -33.44 -37.96
N GLU A 43 -11.51 -34.60 -37.80
CA GLU A 43 -10.33 -34.75 -36.95
C GLU A 43 -9.13 -33.92 -37.43
N LEU A 44 -8.93 -33.84 -38.75
CA LEU A 44 -7.89 -33.02 -39.34
C LEU A 44 -8.16 -31.54 -39.09
N ASP A 45 -9.40 -31.10 -39.29
CA ASP A 45 -9.80 -29.70 -39.09
C ASP A 45 -9.60 -29.26 -37.63
N VAL A 46 -9.99 -30.12 -36.67
CA VAL A 46 -9.72 -29.88 -35.24
C VAL A 46 -8.21 -29.73 -35.00
N ALA A 47 -7.39 -30.62 -35.57
CA ALA A 47 -5.93 -30.55 -35.37
C ALA A 47 -5.31 -29.29 -36.02
N ILE A 48 -5.85 -28.84 -37.17
CA ILE A 48 -5.42 -27.58 -37.80
C ILE A 48 -5.80 -26.37 -36.93
N GLN A 49 -7.03 -26.33 -36.40
CA GLN A 49 -7.46 -25.25 -35.52
C GLN A 49 -6.60 -25.19 -34.25
N GLN A 50 -6.28 -26.34 -33.66
CA GLN A 50 -5.41 -26.40 -32.49
C GLN A 50 -3.98 -25.94 -32.80
N TYR A 51 -3.43 -26.32 -33.96
CA TYR A 51 -2.15 -25.83 -34.42
C TYR A 51 -2.15 -24.31 -34.61
N ASN A 52 -3.15 -23.77 -35.29
CA ASN A 52 -3.30 -22.34 -35.53
C ASN A 52 -3.44 -21.55 -34.20
N ALA A 53 -4.23 -22.08 -33.25
CA ALA A 53 -4.38 -21.46 -31.94
C ALA A 53 -3.06 -21.42 -31.18
N ASN A 54 -2.30 -22.50 -31.15
CA ASN A 54 -0.97 -22.54 -30.52
C ASN A 54 0.02 -21.63 -31.24
N GLN A 55 -0.05 -21.57 -32.57
CA GLN A 55 0.81 -20.70 -33.37
C GLN A 55 0.52 -19.21 -33.13
N ALA A 56 -0.76 -18.83 -32.95
CA ALA A 56 -1.15 -17.45 -32.69
C ALA A 56 -0.61 -16.92 -31.34
N ILE A 57 -0.38 -17.82 -30.37
CA ILE A 57 0.20 -17.45 -29.07
C ILE A 57 1.70 -17.13 -29.18
N VAL A 58 2.41 -17.75 -30.12
CA VAL A 58 3.88 -17.71 -30.20
C VAL A 58 4.39 -16.82 -31.34
N LEU A 59 3.66 -16.78 -32.48
CA LEU A 59 4.11 -16.03 -33.68
C LEU A 59 4.00 -14.52 -33.47
N GLY A 60 5.14 -13.85 -33.67
CA GLY A 60 5.20 -12.39 -33.66
C GLY A 60 5.36 -11.74 -32.29
N THR A 61 5.39 -12.53 -31.21
CA THR A 61 5.66 -12.04 -29.86
C THR A 61 7.08 -12.44 -29.44
N LYS A 62 7.83 -11.48 -28.88
CA LYS A 62 9.10 -11.79 -28.22
C LYS A 62 8.85 -12.71 -27.01
N LEU A 63 9.85 -13.51 -26.66
CA LEU A 63 9.74 -14.45 -25.53
C LEU A 63 9.27 -13.76 -24.24
N GLU A 64 9.82 -12.58 -23.98
CA GLU A 64 9.49 -11.79 -22.78
C GLU A 64 8.04 -11.31 -22.75
N GLN A 65 7.37 -11.27 -23.92
CA GLN A 65 5.99 -10.79 -24.07
C GLN A 65 4.96 -11.92 -24.14
N GLN A 66 5.41 -13.17 -24.11
CA GLN A 66 4.50 -14.31 -24.11
C GLN A 66 3.67 -14.35 -22.80
N PRO A 67 2.36 -14.61 -22.87
CA PRO A 67 1.48 -14.58 -21.70
C PRO A 67 1.96 -15.47 -20.55
N ALA A 68 2.46 -16.65 -20.85
CA ALA A 68 2.97 -17.59 -19.85
C ALA A 68 4.23 -17.04 -19.13
N VAL A 69 5.13 -16.37 -19.87
CA VAL A 69 6.33 -15.73 -19.30
C VAL A 69 5.94 -14.53 -18.43
N LEU A 70 5.02 -13.70 -18.89
CA LEU A 70 4.51 -12.56 -18.13
C LEU A 70 3.81 -13.00 -16.83
N GLN A 71 3.05 -14.10 -16.88
CA GLN A 71 2.42 -14.67 -15.69
C GLN A 71 3.48 -15.16 -14.70
N ALA A 72 4.46 -15.95 -15.15
CA ALA A 72 5.56 -16.43 -14.31
C ALA A 72 6.37 -15.26 -13.71
N ALA A 73 6.66 -14.23 -14.52
CA ALA A 73 7.33 -13.01 -14.05
C ALA A 73 6.52 -12.29 -12.96
N THR A 74 5.20 -12.28 -13.07
CA THR A 74 4.32 -11.69 -12.05
C THR A 74 4.36 -12.50 -10.74
N GLU A 75 4.42 -13.82 -10.83
CA GLU A 75 4.56 -14.70 -9.66
C GLU A 75 5.90 -14.46 -8.95
N VAL A 76 7.01 -14.32 -9.70
CA VAL A 76 8.33 -13.98 -9.14
C VAL A 76 8.30 -12.61 -8.46
N ARG A 77 7.66 -11.59 -9.07
CA ARG A 77 7.51 -10.27 -8.44
C ARG A 77 6.70 -10.34 -7.14
N ASN A 78 5.62 -11.12 -7.13
CA ASN A 78 4.80 -11.30 -5.93
C ASN A 78 5.58 -12.00 -4.81
N ALA A 79 6.34 -13.04 -5.14
CA ALA A 79 7.21 -13.73 -4.19
C ALA A 79 8.31 -12.80 -3.66
N TRP A 80 8.92 -11.97 -4.52
CA TRP A 80 9.88 -10.95 -4.13
C TRP A 80 9.28 -9.93 -3.15
N LEU A 81 8.10 -9.40 -3.48
CA LEU A 81 7.40 -8.47 -2.59
C LEU A 81 7.05 -9.10 -1.25
N ALA A 82 6.61 -10.36 -1.25
CA ALA A 82 6.36 -11.11 -0.02
C ALA A 82 7.63 -11.25 0.83
N LEU A 83 8.77 -11.56 0.20
CA LEU A 83 10.07 -11.64 0.86
C LEU A 83 10.48 -10.29 1.45
N GLN A 84 10.39 -9.19 0.69
CA GLN A 84 10.73 -7.86 1.20
C GLN A 84 9.86 -7.46 2.39
N ARG A 85 8.57 -7.81 2.37
CA ARG A 85 7.63 -7.52 3.46
C ARG A 85 7.85 -8.35 4.73
N THR A 86 8.72 -9.36 4.71
CA THR A 86 9.14 -10.06 5.94
C THR A 86 10.00 -9.18 6.84
N GLN A 87 10.62 -8.13 6.28
CA GLN A 87 11.37 -7.15 7.03
C GLN A 87 10.49 -5.94 7.30
N ILE A 88 10.11 -5.75 8.56
CA ILE A 88 9.31 -4.60 8.98
C ILE A 88 10.25 -3.48 9.40
N VAL A 89 10.38 -2.47 8.54
CA VAL A 89 11.24 -1.30 8.79
C VAL A 89 10.45 -0.16 9.44
N SER A 90 11.13 0.61 10.30
CA SER A 90 10.52 1.81 10.89
C SER A 90 10.33 2.89 9.81
N PRO A 91 9.15 3.53 9.72
CA PRO A 91 8.92 4.63 8.80
C PRO A 91 9.65 5.92 9.22
N ILE A 92 10.10 6.01 10.45
CA ILE A 92 10.78 7.20 11.01
C ILE A 92 12.04 6.80 11.77
N SER A 93 12.99 7.72 11.82
CA SER A 93 14.14 7.64 12.73
C SER A 93 13.73 8.11 14.12
N GLY A 94 14.11 7.39 15.16
CA GLY A 94 13.76 7.74 16.53
C GLY A 94 14.08 6.65 17.54
N TYR A 95 13.54 6.80 18.73
CA TYR A 95 13.72 5.85 19.83
C TYR A 95 12.54 4.90 19.94
N VAL A 96 12.85 3.61 20.14
CA VAL A 96 11.81 2.59 20.36
C VAL A 96 11.19 2.78 21.74
N SER A 97 9.87 2.93 21.76
CA SER A 97 9.03 2.98 22.95
C SER A 97 7.97 1.89 22.88
N ARG A 98 7.51 1.38 24.02
CA ARG A 98 6.40 0.39 24.11
C ARG A 98 6.52 -0.76 23.11
N ARG A 99 7.56 -1.54 23.20
CA ARG A 99 7.65 -2.79 22.43
C ARG A 99 6.67 -3.82 23.01
N SER A 100 5.69 -4.24 22.22
CA SER A 100 4.68 -5.24 22.58
C SER A 100 4.96 -6.61 21.98
N VAL A 101 5.79 -6.69 20.93
CA VAL A 101 6.12 -7.93 20.24
C VAL A 101 7.32 -8.62 20.88
N GLN A 102 7.29 -9.97 20.90
CA GLN A 102 8.39 -10.83 21.36
C GLN A 102 8.75 -11.87 20.28
N PRO A 103 9.99 -12.38 20.26
CA PRO A 103 10.34 -13.50 19.38
C PRO A 103 9.40 -14.69 19.61
N GLY A 104 8.93 -15.29 18.51
CA GLY A 104 7.95 -16.37 18.52
C GLY A 104 6.48 -15.94 18.62
N ALA A 105 6.20 -14.65 18.79
CA ALA A 105 4.83 -14.16 18.76
C ALA A 105 4.25 -14.21 17.34
N GLN A 106 3.04 -14.68 17.20
CA GLN A 106 2.30 -14.61 15.95
C GLN A 106 1.74 -13.19 15.77
N ILE A 107 2.08 -12.54 14.66
CA ILE A 107 1.67 -11.19 14.33
C ILE A 107 0.77 -11.17 13.11
N GLY A 108 -0.24 -10.31 13.12
CA GLY A 108 -1.10 -10.01 11.98
C GLY A 108 -0.86 -8.58 11.47
N THR A 109 -1.47 -8.23 10.36
CA THR A 109 -1.34 -6.91 9.72
C THR A 109 -1.81 -5.73 10.58
N THR A 110 -2.67 -6.00 11.56
CA THR A 110 -3.24 -5.00 12.48
C THR A 110 -2.58 -5.00 13.86
N THR A 111 -1.60 -5.89 14.10
CA THR A 111 -0.97 -6.02 15.42
C THR A 111 0.07 -4.91 15.62
N PRO A 112 -0.08 -4.02 16.61
CA PRO A 112 0.93 -3.01 16.91
C PRO A 112 2.16 -3.69 17.51
N LEU A 113 3.34 -3.49 16.90
CA LEU A 113 4.59 -4.12 17.31
C LEU A 113 5.35 -3.29 18.34
N MET A 114 5.50 -2.02 18.05
CA MET A 114 6.19 -1.05 18.89
C MET A 114 5.80 0.37 18.48
N ALA A 115 6.08 1.33 19.32
CA ALA A 115 6.02 2.74 18.98
C ALA A 115 7.46 3.27 18.80
N VAL A 116 7.68 4.03 17.72
CA VAL A 116 8.92 4.76 17.49
C VAL A 116 8.64 6.24 17.67
N VAL A 117 9.37 6.89 18.57
CA VAL A 117 9.20 8.31 18.90
C VAL A 117 10.37 9.07 18.27
N PRO A 118 10.14 10.05 17.39
CA PRO A 118 11.20 10.87 16.82
C PRO A 118 11.91 11.68 17.93
N ALA A 119 13.20 11.86 17.78
CA ALA A 119 13.99 12.68 18.71
C ALA A 119 13.80 14.18 18.47
N THR A 120 13.48 14.53 17.24
CA THR A 120 13.19 15.87 16.74
C THR A 120 11.72 15.93 16.31
N ASN A 121 11.19 17.09 16.02
CA ASN A 121 9.77 17.24 15.63
C ASN A 121 8.77 16.95 16.77
N LEU A 122 9.12 17.34 17.98
CA LEU A 122 8.20 17.32 19.11
C LEU A 122 7.43 18.63 19.19
N TRP A 123 6.18 18.54 19.57
CA TRP A 123 5.33 19.70 19.85
C TRP A 123 4.74 19.60 21.24
N ILE A 124 4.22 20.71 21.71
CA ILE A 124 3.50 20.79 22.99
C ILE A 124 2.07 21.20 22.71
N ASP A 125 1.12 20.46 23.24
CA ASP A 125 -0.28 20.85 23.28
C ASP A 125 -0.55 21.51 24.64
N ALA A 126 -0.42 22.85 24.69
CA ALA A 126 -0.56 23.65 25.88
C ALA A 126 -2.04 23.99 26.14
N ASN A 127 -2.56 23.60 27.29
CA ASN A 127 -3.97 23.76 27.64
C ASN A 127 -4.25 25.12 28.29
N PHE A 128 -4.52 26.16 27.50
CA PHE A 128 -4.84 27.49 27.98
C PHE A 128 -6.33 27.64 28.38
N LYS A 129 -6.59 28.45 29.41
CA LYS A 129 -7.97 28.80 29.79
C LYS A 129 -8.61 29.66 28.70
N GLU A 130 -9.93 29.52 28.51
CA GLU A 130 -10.72 30.31 27.57
C GLU A 130 -10.44 31.82 27.68
N THR A 131 -10.27 32.33 28.90
CA THR A 131 -9.99 33.74 29.15
C THR A 131 -8.59 34.21 28.70
N GLN A 132 -7.65 33.30 28.46
CA GLN A 132 -6.28 33.61 28.03
C GLN A 132 -6.15 33.65 26.50
N LEU A 133 -7.15 33.17 25.77
CA LEU A 133 -7.09 33.01 24.31
C LEU A 133 -7.39 34.29 23.54
N ALA A 134 -7.98 35.31 24.16
CA ALA A 134 -8.47 36.51 23.49
C ALA A 134 -7.42 37.23 22.61
N HIS A 135 -6.15 37.22 23.04
CA HIS A 135 -5.03 37.88 22.37
C HIS A 135 -4.03 36.90 21.75
N MET A 136 -4.34 35.57 21.77
CA MET A 136 -3.45 34.57 21.23
C MET A 136 -3.62 34.48 19.70
N ARG A 137 -2.51 34.40 18.99
CA ARG A 137 -2.45 34.37 17.53
C ARG A 137 -1.43 33.34 17.06
N ILE A 138 -1.66 32.76 15.90
CA ILE A 138 -0.70 31.92 15.20
C ILE A 138 0.54 32.75 14.90
N GLY A 139 1.71 32.19 15.14
CA GLY A 139 2.99 32.85 14.92
C GLY A 139 3.63 33.48 16.15
N GLN A 140 2.89 33.65 17.24
CA GLN A 140 3.44 34.25 18.46
C GLN A 140 4.54 33.38 19.08
N PRO A 141 5.61 34.00 19.59
CA PRO A 141 6.69 33.28 20.26
C PRO A 141 6.22 32.77 21.64
N ALA A 142 6.65 31.58 21.95
CA ALA A 142 6.39 30.91 23.23
C ALA A 142 7.68 30.51 23.89
N THR A 143 7.73 30.60 25.23
CA THR A 143 8.79 30.04 26.08
C THR A 143 8.23 28.84 26.81
N VAL A 144 8.98 27.75 26.79
CA VAL A 144 8.58 26.50 27.42
C VAL A 144 9.64 26.05 28.41
N ILE A 145 9.21 25.71 29.60
CA ILE A 145 10.04 25.15 30.67
C ILE A 145 9.51 23.74 30.97
N SER A 146 10.39 22.77 31.02
CA SER A 146 10.03 21.39 31.35
C SER A 146 10.53 21.03 32.75
N ASP A 147 9.71 20.35 33.52
CA ASP A 147 10.04 19.94 34.90
C ASP A 147 11.30 19.06 34.97
N ILE A 148 11.64 18.35 33.87
CA ILE A 148 12.86 17.50 33.84
C ILE A 148 14.16 18.29 33.91
N TYR A 149 14.17 19.53 33.40
CA TYR A 149 15.34 20.38 33.38
C TYR A 149 15.21 21.63 34.26
N GLY A 150 14.01 21.86 34.79
CA GLY A 150 13.72 23.06 35.58
C GLY A 150 13.90 24.37 34.82
N ASP A 151 14.17 25.44 35.54
CA ASP A 151 14.34 26.80 34.97
C ASP A 151 15.67 27.01 34.26
N ASP A 152 16.59 26.06 34.34
CA ASP A 152 17.94 26.16 33.74
C ASP A 152 17.88 26.05 32.21
N VAL A 153 16.87 25.32 31.69
CA VAL A 153 16.67 25.12 30.24
C VAL A 153 15.34 25.66 29.80
N LYS A 154 15.40 26.73 29.01
CA LYS A 154 14.21 27.34 28.40
C LYS A 154 14.18 27.04 26.91
N TYR A 155 13.15 26.37 26.48
CA TYR A 155 12.92 26.11 25.04
C TYR A 155 12.16 27.28 24.44
N THR A 156 12.55 27.65 23.23
CA THR A 156 11.83 28.60 22.41
C THR A 156 10.90 27.85 21.48
N GLY A 157 9.70 28.32 21.36
CA GLY A 157 8.68 27.74 20.49
C GLY A 157 7.84 28.80 19.80
N LYS A 158 6.98 28.34 18.94
CA LYS A 158 6.06 29.19 18.18
C LYS A 158 4.67 28.59 18.18
N VAL A 159 3.65 29.41 18.38
CA VAL A 159 2.26 28.99 18.23
C VAL A 159 2.00 28.66 16.76
N VAL A 160 1.64 27.40 16.46
CA VAL A 160 1.33 26.95 15.09
C VAL A 160 -0.13 26.70 14.85
N GLY A 161 -0.94 26.57 15.90
CA GLY A 161 -2.36 26.37 15.77
C GLY A 161 -3.10 26.42 17.12
N LEU A 162 -4.35 26.85 17.05
CA LEU A 162 -5.31 26.74 18.13
C LEU A 162 -6.34 25.68 17.73
N ASP A 163 -6.64 24.74 18.63
CA ASP A 163 -7.64 23.73 18.33
C ASP A 163 -9.06 24.35 18.25
N MET A 164 -9.95 23.68 17.50
CA MET A 164 -11.34 24.14 17.32
C MET A 164 -12.26 23.68 18.44
N GLY A 165 -11.79 22.86 19.36
CA GLY A 165 -12.58 22.32 20.45
C GLY A 165 -11.81 22.19 21.75
N THR A 166 -12.56 22.27 22.85
CA THR A 166 -12.00 22.05 24.19
C THR A 166 -11.71 20.57 24.43
N GLY A 167 -10.76 20.27 25.29
CA GLY A 167 -10.43 18.89 25.65
C GLY A 167 -11.62 18.10 26.21
N SER A 168 -12.58 18.77 26.84
CA SER A 168 -13.82 18.16 27.34
C SER A 168 -14.80 17.80 26.21
N ALA A 169 -14.83 18.58 25.11
CA ALA A 169 -15.70 18.32 23.96
C ALA A 169 -15.29 17.06 23.20
N PHE A 170 -13.98 16.78 23.15
CA PHE A 170 -13.42 15.61 22.48
C PHE A 170 -13.10 14.43 23.40
N SER A 171 -13.52 14.50 24.69
CA SER A 171 -13.33 13.38 25.59
C SER A 171 -14.26 12.22 25.22
N LEU A 172 -13.82 10.98 25.50
CA LEU A 172 -14.60 9.77 25.25
C LEU A 172 -15.97 9.79 25.95
N LEU A 173 -16.04 10.46 27.12
CA LEU A 173 -17.26 10.67 27.91
C LEU A 173 -17.35 12.17 28.24
N PRO A 174 -17.96 13.00 27.36
CA PRO A 174 -18.15 14.41 27.63
C PRO A 174 -19.04 14.60 28.87
N ALA A 175 -18.61 15.46 29.80
CA ALA A 175 -19.45 15.81 30.97
C ALA A 175 -20.70 16.55 30.50
N GLN A 176 -21.86 15.95 30.66
CA GLN A 176 -23.15 16.57 30.36
C GLN A 176 -23.81 17.02 31.66
N ASN A 177 -23.99 18.33 31.82
CA ASN A 177 -24.82 18.90 32.88
C ASN A 177 -26.26 19.11 32.36
N ALA A 178 -26.95 18.02 31.99
CA ALA A 178 -28.28 18.08 31.43
C ALA A 178 -29.39 18.16 32.52
N THR A 179 -29.07 17.76 33.77
CA THR A 179 -30.01 17.74 34.87
C THR A 179 -29.36 18.30 36.14
N GLY A 180 -29.89 19.40 36.64
CA GLY A 180 -29.40 20.05 37.87
C GLY A 180 -29.08 21.54 37.69
N ASN A 181 -28.54 22.19 38.74
CA ASN A 181 -28.11 23.59 38.66
C ASN A 181 -26.92 23.73 37.71
N TRP A 182 -27.07 24.58 36.71
CA TRP A 182 -25.97 24.90 35.76
C TRP A 182 -24.85 25.64 36.49
N ILE A 183 -23.64 25.10 36.42
CA ILE A 183 -22.43 25.74 36.96
C ILE A 183 -21.51 26.03 35.77
N LYS A 184 -21.05 27.28 35.61
CA LYS A 184 -20.05 27.66 34.60
C LYS A 184 -18.69 27.08 34.97
N VAL A 185 -18.24 26.10 34.21
CA VAL A 185 -16.88 25.53 34.30
C VAL A 185 -16.01 26.15 33.24
N VAL A 186 -14.91 26.76 33.68
CA VAL A 186 -13.91 27.35 32.73
C VAL A 186 -13.28 26.24 31.90
N GLN A 187 -13.46 26.31 30.60
CA GLN A 187 -12.91 25.36 29.66
C GLN A 187 -11.45 25.66 29.32
N ARG A 188 -10.71 24.64 28.88
CA ARG A 188 -9.36 24.78 28.38
C ARG A 188 -9.30 24.34 26.93
N LEU A 189 -8.56 25.10 26.12
CA LEU A 189 -8.34 24.83 24.70
C LEU A 189 -6.89 24.45 24.48
N PRO A 190 -6.60 23.33 23.79
CA PRO A 190 -5.23 22.98 23.38
C PRO A 190 -4.72 24.00 22.36
N VAL A 191 -3.52 24.46 22.57
CA VAL A 191 -2.77 25.32 21.64
C VAL A 191 -1.48 24.59 21.32
N ARG A 192 -1.26 24.37 20.03
CA ARG A 192 -0.08 23.67 19.55
C ARG A 192 1.11 24.62 19.41
N ILE A 193 2.20 24.23 20.04
CA ILE A 193 3.47 24.96 20.04
C ILE A 193 4.54 24.05 19.46
N GLU A 194 5.15 24.48 18.38
CA GLU A 194 6.30 23.84 17.76
C GLU A 194 7.57 24.34 18.44
N LEU A 195 8.47 23.42 18.77
CA LEU A 195 9.73 23.73 19.47
C LEU A 195 10.89 23.82 18.48
N ASP A 196 11.95 24.56 18.87
CA ASP A 196 13.18 24.62 18.10
C ASP A 196 13.90 23.26 18.14
N GLU A 197 14.15 22.68 16.96
CA GLU A 197 14.80 21.37 16.81
C GLU A 197 16.21 21.34 17.38
N LYS A 198 16.98 22.45 17.34
CA LYS A 198 18.34 22.51 17.87
C LYS A 198 18.34 22.36 19.37
N GLN A 199 17.44 23.02 20.05
CA GLN A 199 17.32 22.92 21.51
C GLN A 199 16.85 21.52 21.93
N LEU A 200 15.97 20.88 21.14
CA LEU A 200 15.57 19.49 21.37
C LEU A 200 16.73 18.49 21.17
N ALA A 201 17.64 18.77 20.26
CA ALA A 201 18.83 17.93 20.05
C ALA A 201 19.84 18.03 21.23
N GLU A 202 19.99 19.23 21.81
CA GLU A 202 20.88 19.46 22.97
C GLU A 202 20.25 18.93 24.27
N HIS A 203 18.96 19.16 24.47
CA HIS A 203 18.21 18.78 25.66
C HIS A 203 16.95 18.00 25.25
N PRO A 204 17.05 16.67 25.06
CA PRO A 204 15.95 15.86 24.53
C PRO A 204 14.77 15.79 25.50
N LEU A 205 13.58 16.13 25.02
CA LEU A 205 12.33 15.93 25.74
C LEU A 205 11.74 14.54 25.44
N ARG A 206 10.82 14.12 26.28
CA ARG A 206 10.06 12.86 26.11
C ARG A 206 8.58 13.16 26.05
N ILE A 207 7.84 12.33 25.33
CA ILE A 207 6.38 12.46 25.28
C ILE A 207 5.75 12.23 26.65
N GLY A 208 4.72 13.01 26.96
CA GLY A 208 3.97 12.89 28.22
C GLY A 208 4.60 13.61 29.41
N LEU A 209 5.66 14.42 29.22
CA LEU A 209 6.20 15.26 30.26
C LEU A 209 5.30 16.48 30.50
N SER A 210 5.30 16.95 31.76
CA SER A 210 4.70 18.22 32.14
C SER A 210 5.57 19.38 31.75
N THR A 211 4.95 20.46 31.28
CA THR A 211 5.62 21.67 30.86
C THR A 211 4.83 22.91 31.28
N LEU A 212 5.54 23.98 31.62
CA LEU A 212 4.97 25.30 31.77
C LEU A 212 5.23 26.10 30.48
N VAL A 213 4.19 26.73 29.96
CA VAL A 213 4.23 27.46 28.70
C VAL A 213 3.81 28.90 28.91
N GLU A 214 4.63 29.83 28.46
CA GLU A 214 4.35 31.25 28.39
C GLU A 214 4.35 31.73 26.95
N VAL A 215 3.25 32.33 26.51
CA VAL A 215 3.13 32.88 25.16
C VAL A 215 3.17 34.40 25.24
N ASN A 216 4.06 35.01 24.45
CA ASN A 216 4.12 36.45 24.34
C ASN A 216 3.02 36.93 23.36
N THR A 217 1.99 37.58 23.90
CA THR A 217 0.82 38.10 23.14
C THR A 217 0.92 39.59 22.81
N THR A 218 2.11 40.18 22.83
CA THR A 218 2.32 41.61 22.53
C THR A 218 2.00 41.88 21.06
N ASP A 219 2.47 41.00 20.16
CA ASP A 219 2.09 41.06 18.75
C ASP A 219 0.75 40.35 18.55
N ARG A 220 -0.19 41.02 17.87
CA ARG A 220 -1.58 40.56 17.62
C ARG A 220 -1.93 40.51 16.14
N ASP A 221 -0.98 40.73 15.26
CA ASP A 221 -1.23 40.85 13.81
C ASP A 221 -1.45 39.46 13.14
N GLY A 222 -1.12 38.35 13.86
CA GLY A 222 -1.35 36.99 13.41
C GLY A 222 -2.83 36.60 13.37
N GLU A 223 -3.13 35.55 12.61
CA GLU A 223 -4.48 34.98 12.49
C GLU A 223 -4.85 34.16 13.75
N MET A 224 -6.13 34.13 14.09
CA MET A 224 -6.66 33.25 15.15
C MET A 224 -6.80 31.80 14.65
N LEU A 225 -7.14 31.64 13.39
CA LEU A 225 -7.32 30.35 12.72
C LEU A 225 -6.52 30.36 11.43
N ALA A 226 -5.91 29.24 11.10
CA ALA A 226 -5.18 29.13 9.84
C ALA A 226 -6.15 29.27 8.66
N SER A 227 -5.94 30.31 7.85
CA SER A 227 -6.75 30.57 6.64
C SER A 227 -6.24 29.77 5.44
N GLN A 228 -4.99 29.33 5.49
CA GLN A 228 -4.36 28.57 4.41
C GLN A 228 -4.17 27.11 4.79
N VAL A 229 -4.56 26.22 3.89
CA VAL A 229 -4.28 24.80 4.01
C VAL A 229 -2.79 24.58 3.73
N ARG A 230 -2.11 23.84 4.61
CA ARG A 230 -0.71 23.45 4.39
C ARG A 230 -0.62 22.63 3.10
N SER A 231 0.17 23.10 2.14
CA SER A 231 0.35 22.43 0.84
C SER A 231 1.45 21.36 0.87
N SER A 232 2.37 21.45 1.82
CA SER A 232 3.45 20.46 1.99
C SER A 232 3.11 19.47 3.11
N PRO A 233 3.45 18.17 2.94
CA PRO A 233 3.30 17.18 4.00
C PRO A 233 4.18 17.55 5.20
N VAL A 234 3.69 17.26 6.40
CA VAL A 234 4.44 17.46 7.65
C VAL A 234 5.58 16.45 7.76
N TYR A 235 5.40 15.30 7.16
CA TYR A 235 6.33 14.19 7.21
C TYR A 235 6.24 13.34 5.94
N GLU A 236 7.37 13.01 5.35
CA GLU A 236 7.48 12.08 4.23
C GLU A 236 8.44 10.93 4.59
N SER A 237 8.11 9.73 4.19
CA SER A 237 8.94 8.56 4.42
C SER A 237 8.85 7.60 3.25
N ASN A 238 10.01 7.26 2.69
CA ASN A 238 10.15 6.26 1.63
C ASN A 238 10.49 4.87 2.19
N ALA A 239 10.44 4.70 3.52
CA ALA A 239 10.83 3.44 4.18
C ALA A 239 9.99 2.22 3.77
N ARG A 240 8.82 2.44 3.15
CA ARG A 240 7.94 1.38 2.64
C ARG A 240 8.02 1.20 1.13
N GLU A 241 8.78 2.02 0.43
CA GLU A 241 9.00 1.83 -1.00
C GLU A 241 9.91 0.62 -1.23
N ILE A 242 9.40 -0.32 -2.00
CA ILE A 242 10.14 -1.51 -2.41
C ILE A 242 10.55 -1.31 -3.87
N ALA A 243 11.86 -1.21 -4.10
CA ALA A 243 12.40 -1.10 -5.44
C ALA A 243 12.11 -2.39 -6.23
N LEU A 244 11.53 -2.27 -7.42
CA LEU A 244 11.26 -3.41 -8.30
C LEU A 244 12.38 -3.68 -9.30
N GLU A 245 13.34 -2.75 -9.46
CA GLU A 245 14.47 -2.90 -10.36
C GLU A 245 15.26 -4.20 -10.12
N PRO A 246 15.60 -4.59 -8.87
CA PRO A 246 16.37 -5.81 -8.65
C PRO A 246 15.63 -7.08 -9.09
N VAL A 247 14.31 -7.17 -8.85
CA VAL A 247 13.52 -8.33 -9.28
C VAL A 247 13.29 -8.34 -10.78
N ASN A 248 13.12 -7.18 -11.42
CA ASN A 248 13.01 -7.11 -12.88
C ASN A 248 14.31 -7.56 -13.54
N LYS A 249 15.47 -7.13 -13.05
CA LYS A 249 16.77 -7.60 -13.53
C LYS A 249 16.94 -9.11 -13.36
N LEU A 250 16.54 -9.66 -12.20
CA LEU A 250 16.57 -11.11 -11.97
C LEU A 250 15.67 -11.87 -12.97
N ILE A 251 14.47 -11.35 -13.25
CA ILE A 251 13.55 -11.93 -14.22
C ILE A 251 14.18 -11.93 -15.63
N ASP A 252 14.77 -10.81 -16.05
CA ASP A 252 15.42 -10.69 -17.35
C ASP A 252 16.61 -11.66 -17.46
N GLU A 253 17.42 -11.81 -16.42
CA GLU A 253 18.52 -12.79 -16.36
C GLU A 253 18.00 -14.22 -16.49
N ILE A 254 16.92 -14.58 -15.80
CA ILE A 254 16.30 -15.90 -15.90
C ILE A 254 15.77 -16.17 -17.31
N ILE A 255 15.08 -15.18 -17.91
CA ILE A 255 14.57 -15.32 -19.27
C ILE A 255 15.71 -15.53 -20.25
N GLN A 256 16.77 -14.71 -20.20
CA GLN A 256 17.92 -14.82 -21.09
C GLN A 256 18.66 -16.13 -20.93
N ALA A 257 18.83 -16.62 -19.70
CA ALA A 257 19.50 -17.91 -19.45
C ALA A 257 18.72 -19.12 -19.98
N ASN A 258 17.40 -18.99 -20.18
CA ASN A 258 16.53 -20.07 -20.66
C ASN A 258 15.94 -19.82 -22.05
N ALA A 259 16.35 -18.79 -22.74
CA ALA A 259 15.85 -18.44 -24.08
C ALA A 259 16.41 -19.35 -25.19
N GLY A 260 17.33 -20.27 -24.91
CA GLY A 260 17.85 -21.32 -25.80
C GLY A 260 18.86 -20.80 -26.79
#